data_67051d7cd92ae6e9ab02335b383577b0
#
_entry.id   67051d7cd92ae6e9ab02335b383577b0
#
_cell.length_a   1.000
_cell.length_b   1.000
_cell.length_c   1.000
_cell.angle_alpha   90.00
_cell.angle_beta   90.00
_cell.angle_gamma   90.00
#
_symmetry.space_group_name_H-M   'P 1'
#
loop_
_entity.id
_entity.type
_entity.pdbx_description
1 polymer ?
#
loop_
_entity_poly.entity_id
_entity_poly.type
_entity_poly.pdbx_seq_one_letter_code
_entity_poly.pdbx_strand_id
1 'polypeptide(L)'
;MQPRKNQVNYSDVAELEGLEFLNARYIEQTFSRHSHEGYTVGVIEHGAQGFYRTGGEHTAPQNTIILVNADEIHSGYSATEGGWAYRAMYPLPEHFVQLSRDLGMPEYGAPYFPEPVVKDDVLAAHLKQVFDVLEVSDNPLQRETLVYSALSSLMLRHGQSRLYAAPAKASEQALSQVKSFLDEYATWNVTLAELAQLAGMSPFGLVRAFSKAFGLPPHAYQIQVRLKRARTMLKHGLPLADVAVESGFHDQSHLHRHFKKAMGITPGQYVKASRH
;
A
#
# COMPACT_ATOMS: atom_id res chain seq x y z
N MET A 1 -12.18 -8.00 32.34
CA MET A 1 -11.17 -8.01 31.27
C MET A 1 -11.40 -6.77 30.39
N GLN A 2 -10.46 -5.83 30.34
CA GLN A 2 -10.60 -4.70 29.42
C GLN A 2 -10.60 -5.22 27.96
N PRO A 3 -11.44 -4.69 27.08
CA PRO A 3 -11.41 -5.08 25.67
C PRO A 3 -10.01 -4.78 25.11
N ARG A 4 -9.36 -5.78 24.54
CA ARG A 4 -8.07 -5.59 23.87
C ARG A 4 -8.31 -4.65 22.69
N LYS A 5 -7.73 -3.45 22.72
CA LYS A 5 -7.84 -2.45 21.65
C LYS A 5 -6.77 -2.69 20.60
N ASN A 6 -7.09 -2.34 19.35
CA ASN A 6 -6.09 -2.23 18.30
C ASN A 6 -4.99 -1.23 18.74
N GLN A 7 -3.73 -1.58 18.48
CA GLN A 7 -2.56 -0.73 18.69
C GLN A 7 -1.93 -0.50 17.32
N VAL A 8 -1.69 0.74 16.96
CA VAL A 8 -1.18 1.11 15.63
C VAL A 8 -0.27 2.31 15.79
N ASN A 9 1.00 2.14 15.45
CA ASN A 9 2.01 3.17 15.44
C ASN A 9 2.58 3.30 14.03
N TYR A 10 2.42 4.47 13.42
CA TYR A 10 3.10 4.86 12.17
C TYR A 10 4.24 5.81 12.50
N SER A 11 5.34 5.67 11.79
CA SER A 11 6.45 6.61 11.82
C SER A 11 7.07 6.73 10.43
N ASP A 12 7.64 7.89 10.14
CA ASP A 12 8.46 8.11 8.96
C ASP A 12 9.92 7.79 9.29
N VAL A 13 10.64 7.19 8.35
CA VAL A 13 12.09 7.00 8.45
C VAL A 13 12.75 8.22 7.82
N ALA A 14 13.15 9.18 8.66
CA ALA A 14 13.58 10.52 8.22
C ALA A 14 14.75 10.49 7.21
N GLU A 15 15.65 9.53 7.35
CA GLU A 15 16.85 9.35 6.51
C GLU A 15 16.50 8.78 5.12
N LEU A 16 15.33 8.14 4.99
CA LEU A 16 14.87 7.50 3.77
C LEU A 16 13.54 8.14 3.35
N GLU A 17 13.62 9.24 2.61
CA GLU A 17 12.49 10.06 2.22
C GLU A 17 11.34 9.20 1.63
N GLY A 18 10.15 9.36 2.22
CA GLY A 18 8.95 8.63 1.82
C GLY A 18 8.83 7.19 2.35
N LEU A 19 9.82 6.68 3.09
CA LEU A 19 9.70 5.38 3.74
C LEU A 19 8.89 5.50 5.03
N GLU A 20 7.72 4.88 5.06
CA GLU A 20 6.90 4.73 6.26
C GLU A 20 7.18 3.38 6.94
N PHE A 21 7.12 3.38 8.27
CA PHE A 21 7.19 2.18 9.10
C PHE A 21 5.93 2.05 9.95
N LEU A 22 5.41 0.84 10.06
CA LEU A 22 4.22 0.49 10.83
C LEU A 22 4.54 -0.62 11.83
N ASN A 23 4.16 -0.39 13.10
CA ASN A 23 4.01 -1.43 14.10
C ASN A 23 2.54 -1.51 14.51
N ALA A 24 1.89 -2.64 14.25
CA ALA A 24 0.46 -2.77 14.48
C ALA A 24 0.05 -4.12 15.09
N ARG A 25 -0.94 -4.03 15.99
CA ARG A 25 -1.70 -5.17 16.49
C ARG A 25 -3.19 -4.91 16.28
N TYR A 26 -3.84 -5.77 15.55
CA TYR A 26 -5.28 -5.72 15.27
C TYR A 26 -5.98 -6.93 15.86
N ILE A 27 -7.16 -6.73 16.46
CA ILE A 27 -7.98 -7.79 17.05
C ILE A 27 -9.09 -8.19 16.07
N GLU A 28 -9.92 -7.22 15.65
CA GLU A 28 -11.09 -7.46 14.80
C GLU A 28 -11.12 -6.48 13.61
N GLN A 29 -9.95 -6.03 13.16
CA GLN A 29 -9.86 -5.08 12.05
C GLN A 29 -10.04 -5.80 10.71
N THR A 30 -10.85 -5.20 9.83
CA THR A 30 -10.92 -5.59 8.42
C THR A 30 -10.66 -4.37 7.56
N PHE A 31 -9.68 -4.47 6.69
CA PHE A 31 -9.37 -3.46 5.68
C PHE A 31 -10.14 -3.79 4.40
N SER A 32 -10.85 -2.79 3.87
CA SER A 32 -11.42 -2.92 2.53
C SER A 32 -10.32 -2.98 1.48
N ARG A 33 -10.64 -3.43 0.28
CA ARG A 33 -9.70 -3.37 -0.86
C ARG A 33 -9.24 -1.93 -1.09
N HIS A 34 -7.93 -1.75 -1.12
CA HIS A 34 -7.24 -0.46 -1.29
C HIS A 34 -5.87 -0.71 -1.91
N SER A 35 -5.19 0.35 -2.31
CA SER A 35 -3.77 0.34 -2.70
C SER A 35 -3.04 1.52 -2.07
N HIS A 36 -1.74 1.48 -2.08
CA HIS A 36 -0.84 2.57 -1.70
C HIS A 36 0.40 2.60 -2.60
N GLU A 37 1.09 3.73 -2.60
CA GLU A 37 2.22 4.02 -3.51
C GLU A 37 3.42 3.12 -3.26
N GLY A 38 3.68 2.83 -2.00
CA GLY A 38 4.79 1.98 -1.59
C GLY A 38 4.43 0.49 -1.64
N TYR A 39 5.45 -0.32 -1.73
CA TYR A 39 5.31 -1.75 -1.46
C TYR A 39 4.91 -1.96 -0.01
N THR A 40 4.25 -3.08 0.31
CA THR A 40 4.22 -3.59 1.68
C THR A 40 5.30 -4.66 1.82
N VAL A 41 6.21 -4.44 2.75
CA VAL A 41 7.20 -5.43 3.19
C VAL A 41 7.01 -5.63 4.69
N GLY A 42 6.25 -6.66 5.07
CA GLY A 42 5.87 -6.88 6.45
C GLY A 42 6.16 -8.27 6.96
N VAL A 43 6.38 -8.42 8.27
CA VAL A 43 6.54 -9.71 8.94
C VAL A 43 5.43 -9.90 9.95
N ILE A 44 4.75 -11.04 9.90
CA ILE A 44 3.77 -11.43 10.90
C ILE A 44 4.49 -11.87 12.16
N GLU A 45 4.24 -11.17 13.26
CA GLU A 45 4.87 -11.45 14.55
C GLU A 45 3.99 -12.29 15.46
N HIS A 46 2.67 -12.18 15.31
CA HIS A 46 1.72 -12.94 16.10
C HIS A 46 0.43 -13.20 15.33
N GLY A 47 -0.17 -14.36 15.53
CA GLY A 47 -1.40 -14.77 14.85
C GLY A 47 -1.20 -15.04 13.36
N ALA A 48 -2.23 -14.74 12.57
CA ALA A 48 -2.19 -14.82 11.11
C ALA A 48 -3.05 -13.73 10.47
N GLN A 49 -2.57 -13.17 9.37
CA GLN A 49 -3.32 -12.24 8.54
C GLN A 49 -3.88 -12.95 7.33
N GLY A 50 -5.19 -12.84 7.10
CA GLY A 50 -5.84 -13.14 5.84
C GLY A 50 -5.88 -11.87 4.99
N PHE A 51 -5.68 -11.99 3.69
CA PHE A 51 -5.76 -10.85 2.78
C PHE A 51 -6.01 -11.28 1.34
N TYR A 52 -6.76 -10.44 0.64
CA TYR A 52 -6.84 -10.52 -0.82
C TYR A 52 -5.67 -9.73 -1.42
N ARG A 53 -5.02 -10.32 -2.41
CA ARG A 53 -4.12 -9.66 -3.34
C ARG A 53 -4.51 -10.09 -4.75
N THR A 54 -4.21 -9.30 -5.77
CA THR A 54 -4.61 -9.56 -7.15
C THR A 54 -4.43 -11.04 -7.52
N GLY A 55 -5.56 -11.71 -7.80
CA GLY A 55 -5.59 -13.13 -8.14
C GLY A 55 -6.16 -14.08 -7.08
N GLY A 56 -6.27 -13.69 -5.80
CA GLY A 56 -6.85 -14.60 -4.80
C GLY A 56 -6.72 -14.16 -3.34
N GLU A 57 -7.28 -14.99 -2.47
CA GLU A 57 -7.14 -14.89 -1.02
C GLU A 57 -5.89 -15.63 -0.56
N HIS A 58 -5.18 -15.01 0.39
CA HIS A 58 -3.94 -15.54 0.95
C HIS A 58 -4.01 -15.49 2.47
N THR A 59 -3.26 -16.38 3.13
CA THR A 59 -3.07 -16.37 4.58
C THR A 59 -1.59 -16.38 4.90
N ALA A 60 -1.16 -15.37 5.68
CA ALA A 60 0.20 -15.24 6.17
C ALA A 60 0.25 -15.62 7.65
N PRO A 61 0.79 -16.78 8.00
CA PRO A 61 1.01 -17.18 9.38
C PRO A 61 2.21 -16.45 10.00
N GLN A 62 2.36 -16.62 11.31
CA GLN A 62 3.51 -16.08 12.07
C GLN A 62 4.86 -16.47 11.42
N ASN A 63 5.81 -15.54 11.46
CA ASN A 63 7.16 -15.63 10.88
C ASN A 63 7.20 -15.68 9.34
N THR A 64 6.11 -15.40 8.65
CA THR A 64 6.14 -15.20 7.19
C THR A 64 6.23 -13.72 6.84
N ILE A 65 6.75 -13.45 5.65
CA ILE A 65 6.84 -12.11 5.07
C ILE A 65 5.63 -11.91 4.17
N ILE A 66 4.91 -10.80 4.36
CA ILE A 66 3.87 -10.33 3.46
C ILE A 66 4.49 -9.37 2.46
N LEU A 67 4.19 -9.59 1.18
CA LEU A 67 4.60 -8.71 0.09
C LEU A 67 3.38 -8.26 -0.69
N VAL A 68 3.24 -6.94 -0.84
CA VAL A 68 2.29 -6.33 -1.77
C VAL A 68 3.06 -5.36 -2.64
N ASN A 69 2.89 -5.44 -3.95
CA ASN A 69 3.56 -4.52 -4.88
C ASN A 69 2.96 -3.12 -4.79
N ALA A 70 3.76 -2.13 -5.15
CA ALA A 70 3.29 -0.75 -5.26
C ALA A 70 2.06 -0.65 -6.16
N ASP A 71 1.08 0.14 -5.75
CA ASP A 71 -0.22 0.34 -6.41
C ASP A 71 -1.07 -0.94 -6.58
N GLU A 72 -0.68 -2.08 -6.01
CA GLU A 72 -1.44 -3.32 -6.11
C GLU A 72 -2.62 -3.33 -5.12
N ILE A 73 -3.80 -3.68 -5.63
CA ILE A 73 -5.03 -3.77 -4.81
C ILE A 73 -4.95 -4.96 -3.87
N HIS A 74 -5.15 -4.68 -2.59
CA HIS A 74 -5.17 -5.68 -1.54
C HIS A 74 -6.18 -5.33 -0.43
N SER A 75 -6.46 -6.30 0.43
CA SER A 75 -7.26 -6.13 1.65
C SER A 75 -6.49 -6.66 2.85
N GLY A 76 -7.15 -6.77 4.02
CA GLY A 76 -6.56 -7.41 5.19
C GLY A 76 -7.59 -7.67 6.27
N TYR A 77 -7.49 -8.84 6.91
CA TYR A 77 -8.35 -9.22 8.03
C TYR A 77 -7.64 -10.23 8.94
N SER A 78 -8.18 -10.45 10.13
CA SER A 78 -7.66 -11.49 11.01
C SER A 78 -8.04 -12.89 10.52
N ALA A 79 -7.07 -13.76 10.36
CA ALA A 79 -7.29 -15.18 10.08
C ALA A 79 -7.30 -16.04 11.37
N THR A 80 -7.17 -15.41 12.55
CA THR A 80 -7.17 -16.08 13.86
C THR A 80 -8.05 -15.32 14.86
N GLU A 81 -8.71 -16.01 15.79
CA GLU A 81 -9.58 -15.40 16.82
C GLU A 81 -8.86 -14.38 17.72
N GLY A 82 -7.54 -14.52 17.90
CA GLY A 82 -6.74 -13.60 18.72
C GLY A 82 -6.27 -12.34 18.01
N GLY A 83 -6.66 -12.15 16.74
CA GLY A 83 -6.13 -11.09 15.92
C GLY A 83 -4.75 -11.42 15.34
N TRP A 84 -4.07 -10.40 14.82
CA TRP A 84 -2.68 -10.53 14.36
C TRP A 84 -1.88 -9.30 14.77
N ALA A 85 -0.57 -9.50 14.87
CA ALA A 85 0.39 -8.42 15.01
C ALA A 85 1.45 -8.54 13.91
N TYR A 86 1.82 -7.41 13.33
CA TYR A 86 2.84 -7.36 12.32
C TYR A 86 3.56 -6.01 12.34
N ARG A 87 4.79 -6.02 11.89
CA ARG A 87 5.54 -4.81 11.56
C ARG A 87 5.80 -4.80 10.07
N ALA A 88 5.73 -3.62 9.47
CA ALA A 88 5.91 -3.44 8.04
C ALA A 88 6.58 -2.12 7.72
N MET A 89 7.36 -2.10 6.66
CA MET A 89 7.81 -0.89 5.99
C MET A 89 7.17 -0.76 4.62
N TYR A 90 7.06 0.49 4.15
CA TYR A 90 6.41 0.82 2.89
C TYR A 90 7.40 1.53 1.93
N PRO A 91 8.43 0.81 1.41
CA PRO A 91 9.37 1.40 0.48
C PRO A 91 8.66 1.81 -0.82
N LEU A 92 9.01 3.00 -1.32
CA LEU A 92 8.56 3.48 -2.62
C LEU A 92 9.31 2.76 -3.76
N PRO A 93 8.75 2.73 -4.98
CA PRO A 93 9.45 2.20 -6.16
C PRO A 93 10.83 2.83 -6.38
N GLU A 94 10.99 4.13 -6.06
CA GLU A 94 12.23 4.89 -6.21
C GLU A 94 13.37 4.32 -5.36
N HIS A 95 13.08 3.83 -4.14
CA HIS A 95 14.07 3.18 -3.29
C HIS A 95 14.67 1.94 -3.97
N PHE A 96 13.84 1.12 -4.60
CA PHE A 96 14.29 -0.05 -5.33
C PHE A 96 15.00 0.29 -6.64
N VAL A 97 14.56 1.34 -7.35
CA VAL A 97 15.25 1.82 -8.56
C VAL A 97 16.66 2.30 -8.21
N GLN A 98 16.82 3.06 -7.13
CA GLN A 98 18.13 3.49 -6.66
C GLN A 98 19.00 2.29 -6.25
N LEU A 99 18.43 1.38 -5.46
CA LEU A 99 19.11 0.14 -5.05
C LEU A 99 19.57 -0.71 -6.24
N SER A 100 18.73 -0.83 -7.26
CA SER A 100 19.05 -1.54 -8.50
C SER A 100 20.26 -0.93 -9.23
N ARG A 101 20.35 0.40 -9.25
CA ARG A 101 21.50 1.12 -9.82
C ARG A 101 22.76 0.86 -9.00
N ASP A 102 22.67 0.96 -7.68
CA ASP A 102 23.81 0.78 -6.77
C ASP A 102 24.36 -0.65 -6.82
N LEU A 103 23.51 -1.63 -7.09
CA LEU A 103 23.87 -3.04 -7.32
C LEU A 103 24.39 -3.32 -8.73
N GLY A 104 24.46 -2.32 -9.62
CA GLY A 104 24.88 -2.49 -11.01
C GLY A 104 23.86 -3.21 -11.89
N MET A 105 22.57 -3.16 -11.53
CA MET A 105 21.45 -3.80 -12.21
C MET A 105 20.40 -2.77 -12.68
N PRO A 106 20.77 -1.68 -13.38
CA PRO A 106 19.86 -0.57 -13.65
C PRO A 106 18.63 -0.97 -14.49
N GLU A 107 18.75 -1.99 -15.32
CA GLU A 107 17.65 -2.55 -16.13
C GLU A 107 16.59 -3.29 -15.28
N TYR A 108 16.93 -3.65 -14.05
CA TYR A 108 16.01 -4.34 -13.15
C TYR A 108 14.89 -3.39 -12.67
N GLY A 109 15.22 -2.13 -12.46
CA GLY A 109 14.29 -1.11 -12.00
C GLY A 109 13.64 -1.44 -10.65
N ALA A 110 12.36 -1.06 -10.48
CA ALA A 110 11.56 -1.47 -9.33
C ALA A 110 11.08 -2.91 -9.52
N PRO A 111 11.32 -3.83 -8.55
CA PRO A 111 11.01 -5.25 -8.70
C PRO A 111 9.51 -5.52 -8.69
N TYR A 112 9.12 -6.64 -9.25
CA TYR A 112 7.84 -7.27 -9.02
C TYR A 112 8.00 -8.47 -8.09
N PHE A 113 7.21 -8.55 -7.04
CA PHE A 113 7.17 -9.68 -6.13
C PHE A 113 5.95 -10.56 -6.45
N PRO A 114 6.12 -11.71 -7.11
CA PRO A 114 5.00 -12.57 -7.50
C PRO A 114 4.33 -13.24 -6.30
N GLU A 115 5.12 -13.64 -5.30
CA GLU A 115 4.63 -14.37 -4.13
C GLU A 115 4.10 -13.39 -3.07
N PRO A 116 2.81 -13.47 -2.71
CA PRO A 116 2.20 -12.58 -1.69
C PRO A 116 2.62 -12.94 -0.27
N VAL A 117 2.97 -14.20 -0.03
CA VAL A 117 3.45 -14.71 1.27
C VAL A 117 4.73 -15.50 1.06
N VAL A 118 5.80 -15.04 1.66
CA VAL A 118 7.13 -15.67 1.54
C VAL A 118 7.50 -16.32 2.87
N LYS A 119 7.90 -17.58 2.81
CA LYS A 119 8.50 -18.30 3.93
C LYS A 119 10.01 -18.31 3.76
N ASP A 120 10.68 -17.35 4.38
CA ASP A 120 12.12 -17.16 4.38
C ASP A 120 12.55 -16.74 5.78
N ASP A 121 12.88 -17.73 6.62
CA ASP A 121 13.16 -17.50 8.04
C ASP A 121 14.37 -16.58 8.25
N VAL A 122 15.36 -16.63 7.37
CA VAL A 122 16.57 -15.79 7.45
C VAL A 122 16.23 -14.33 7.15
N LEU A 123 15.48 -14.08 6.07
CA LEU A 123 15.06 -12.75 5.71
C LEU A 123 14.03 -12.18 6.69
N ALA A 124 13.12 -13.01 7.18
CA ALA A 124 12.15 -12.60 8.21
C ALA A 124 12.85 -12.18 9.51
N ALA A 125 13.89 -12.93 9.95
CA ALA A 125 14.70 -12.54 11.10
C ALA A 125 15.47 -11.23 10.87
N HIS A 126 16.03 -11.04 9.68
CA HIS A 126 16.72 -9.81 9.30
C HIS A 126 15.76 -8.62 9.28
N LEU A 127 14.57 -8.75 8.69
CA LEU A 127 13.53 -7.71 8.70
C LEU A 127 13.11 -7.34 10.14
N LYS A 128 12.93 -8.31 11.04
CA LYS A 128 12.63 -8.05 12.44
C LYS A 128 13.73 -7.23 13.11
N GLN A 129 15.00 -7.56 12.85
CA GLN A 129 16.14 -6.77 13.35
C GLN A 129 16.12 -5.33 12.83
N VAL A 130 15.79 -5.13 11.55
CA VAL A 130 15.59 -3.78 10.97
C VAL A 130 14.50 -3.04 11.73
N PHE A 131 13.35 -3.67 11.95
CA PHE A 131 12.23 -3.06 12.65
C PHE A 131 12.57 -2.71 14.10
N ASP A 132 13.31 -3.58 14.81
CA ASP A 132 13.81 -3.28 16.17
C ASP A 132 14.68 -2.03 16.17
N VAL A 133 15.57 -1.89 15.19
CA VAL A 133 16.45 -0.71 15.08
C VAL A 133 15.67 0.54 14.69
N LEU A 134 14.68 0.44 13.79
CA LEU A 134 13.84 1.58 13.41
C LEU A 134 13.00 2.12 14.59
N GLU A 135 12.67 1.27 15.57
CA GLU A 135 11.91 1.66 16.77
C GLU A 135 12.77 2.31 17.85
N VAL A 136 14.04 1.94 17.98
CA VAL A 136 14.82 2.31 19.19
C VAL A 136 16.10 3.09 18.88
N SER A 137 16.62 3.07 17.66
CA SER A 137 17.90 3.70 17.32
C SER A 137 17.70 5.08 16.68
N ASP A 138 18.43 6.08 17.19
CA ASP A 138 18.53 7.40 16.60
C ASP A 138 19.75 7.56 15.66
N ASN A 139 20.48 6.47 15.38
CA ASN A 139 21.66 6.50 14.52
C ASN A 139 21.25 6.33 13.05
N PRO A 140 21.31 7.41 12.22
CA PRO A 140 20.86 7.38 10.84
C PRO A 140 21.62 6.35 10.00
N LEU A 141 22.95 6.29 10.14
CA LEU A 141 23.79 5.36 9.39
C LEU A 141 23.42 3.89 9.65
N GLN A 142 23.10 3.55 10.91
CA GLN A 142 22.68 2.20 11.28
C GLN A 142 21.33 1.86 10.65
N ARG A 143 20.36 2.78 10.74
CA ARG A 143 19.01 2.63 10.21
C ARG A 143 19.05 2.45 8.69
N GLU A 144 19.70 3.36 7.96
CA GLU A 144 19.88 3.28 6.51
C GLU A 144 20.56 1.98 6.08
N THR A 145 21.69 1.64 6.70
CA THR A 145 22.47 0.43 6.34
C THR A 145 21.61 -0.84 6.46
N LEU A 146 20.85 -0.97 7.54
CA LEU A 146 20.03 -2.15 7.76
C LEU A 146 18.83 -2.21 6.82
N VAL A 147 18.16 -1.08 6.58
CA VAL A 147 17.05 -1.03 5.60
C VAL A 147 17.53 -1.40 4.21
N TYR A 148 18.60 -0.77 3.71
CA TYR A 148 19.16 -1.08 2.40
C TYR A 148 19.61 -2.54 2.29
N SER A 149 20.24 -3.09 3.33
CA SER A 149 20.64 -4.50 3.36
C SER A 149 19.44 -5.45 3.25
N ALA A 150 18.36 -5.17 3.98
CA ALA A 150 17.15 -5.98 3.94
C ALA A 150 16.42 -5.86 2.59
N LEU A 151 16.27 -4.65 2.05
CA LEU A 151 15.65 -4.42 0.74
C LEU A 151 16.45 -5.04 -0.40
N SER A 152 17.81 -4.97 -0.34
CA SER A 152 18.70 -5.66 -1.29
C SER A 152 18.48 -7.17 -1.25
N SER A 153 18.48 -7.77 -0.05
CA SER A 153 18.27 -9.19 0.14
C SER A 153 16.89 -9.62 -0.37
N LEU A 154 15.86 -8.84 -0.08
CA LEU A 154 14.50 -9.07 -0.56
C LEU A 154 14.44 -9.06 -2.09
N MET A 155 14.99 -8.00 -2.71
CA MET A 155 14.98 -7.82 -4.16
C MET A 155 15.71 -8.97 -4.87
N LEU A 156 16.89 -9.34 -4.40
CA LEU A 156 17.73 -10.36 -5.04
C LEU A 156 17.17 -11.78 -4.88
N ARG A 157 16.47 -12.06 -3.78
CA ARG A 157 15.96 -13.41 -3.48
C ARG A 157 14.55 -13.65 -4.00
N HIS A 158 13.69 -12.63 -3.99
CA HIS A 158 12.25 -12.77 -4.23
C HIS A 158 11.72 -11.82 -5.29
N GLY A 159 12.50 -10.84 -5.73
CA GLY A 159 12.12 -9.90 -6.79
C GLY A 159 12.30 -10.50 -8.19
N GLN A 160 11.48 -10.03 -9.11
CA GLN A 160 11.61 -10.30 -10.54
C GLN A 160 11.67 -8.98 -11.28
N SER A 161 12.47 -8.92 -12.36
CA SER A 161 12.41 -7.81 -13.29
C SER A 161 11.03 -7.73 -13.93
N ARG A 162 10.40 -6.55 -13.93
CA ARG A 162 9.20 -6.33 -14.76
C ARG A 162 9.65 -6.33 -16.20
N LEU A 163 9.52 -7.47 -16.89
CA LEU A 163 9.56 -7.49 -18.35
C LEU A 163 8.46 -6.56 -18.85
N TYR A 164 8.82 -5.60 -19.69
CA TYR A 164 7.87 -4.75 -20.37
C TYR A 164 6.80 -5.64 -21.01
N ALA A 165 5.56 -5.49 -20.56
CA ALA A 165 4.44 -6.22 -21.13
C ALA A 165 4.35 -5.88 -22.63
N ALA A 166 4.13 -6.92 -23.44
CA ALA A 166 3.80 -6.76 -24.85
C ALA A 166 2.64 -5.75 -25.04
N PRO A 167 2.56 -5.04 -26.17
CA PRO A 167 1.59 -3.97 -26.38
C PRO A 167 0.17 -4.47 -26.05
N ALA A 168 -0.50 -3.72 -25.18
CA ALA A 168 -1.83 -4.02 -24.68
C ALA A 168 -2.81 -4.21 -25.86
N LYS A 169 -3.70 -5.21 -25.74
CA LYS A 169 -4.86 -5.33 -26.63
C LYS A 169 -5.68 -4.04 -26.59
N ALA A 170 -6.39 -3.68 -27.63
CA ALA A 170 -7.17 -2.44 -27.71
C ALA A 170 -8.08 -2.19 -26.48
N SER A 171 -8.64 -3.26 -25.88
CA SER A 171 -9.42 -3.19 -24.65
C SER A 171 -8.60 -2.83 -23.40
N GLU A 172 -7.36 -3.27 -23.31
CA GLU A 172 -6.45 -2.95 -22.18
C GLU A 172 -5.96 -1.50 -22.29
N GLN A 173 -5.73 -1.02 -23.52
CA GLN A 173 -5.38 0.38 -23.75
C GLN A 173 -6.52 1.32 -23.37
N ALA A 174 -7.77 0.99 -23.71
CA ALA A 174 -8.95 1.76 -23.34
C ALA A 174 -9.14 1.79 -21.79
N LEU A 175 -8.93 0.66 -21.12
CA LEU A 175 -8.98 0.62 -19.64
C LEU A 175 -7.85 1.42 -19.00
N SER A 176 -6.65 1.40 -19.58
CA SER A 176 -5.53 2.22 -19.14
C SER A 176 -5.79 3.72 -19.31
N GLN A 177 -6.49 4.13 -20.38
CA GLN A 177 -6.92 5.52 -20.56
C GLN A 177 -7.91 5.95 -19.46
N VAL A 178 -8.90 5.10 -19.12
CA VAL A 178 -9.83 5.38 -18.01
C VAL A 178 -9.09 5.48 -16.68
N LYS A 179 -8.12 4.59 -16.44
CA LYS A 179 -7.29 4.64 -15.24
C LYS A 179 -6.51 5.95 -15.16
N SER A 180 -5.80 6.32 -16.22
CA SER A 180 -5.04 7.58 -16.29
C SER A 180 -5.93 8.82 -16.09
N PHE A 181 -7.13 8.80 -16.67
CA PHE A 181 -8.11 9.85 -16.44
C PHE A 181 -8.50 9.97 -14.96
N LEU A 182 -8.78 8.84 -14.29
CA LEU A 182 -9.11 8.84 -12.87
C LEU A 182 -7.92 9.25 -11.98
N ASP A 183 -6.70 8.94 -12.38
CA ASP A 183 -5.48 9.37 -11.66
C ASP A 183 -5.30 10.89 -11.75
N GLU A 184 -5.51 11.47 -12.92
CA GLU A 184 -5.33 12.89 -13.17
C GLU A 184 -6.48 13.74 -12.63
N TYR A 185 -7.73 13.32 -12.91
CA TYR A 185 -8.96 14.06 -12.59
C TYR A 185 -9.75 13.47 -11.43
N ALA A 186 -9.08 12.87 -10.45
CA ALA A 186 -9.74 12.19 -9.32
C ALA A 186 -10.72 13.06 -8.54
N THR A 187 -10.48 14.38 -8.46
CA THR A 187 -11.33 15.34 -7.75
C THR A 187 -12.63 15.69 -8.48
N TRP A 188 -12.71 15.38 -9.77
CA TRP A 188 -13.88 15.67 -10.58
C TRP A 188 -15.01 14.70 -10.29
N ASN A 189 -16.24 15.22 -10.41
CA ASN A 189 -17.44 14.38 -10.37
C ASN A 189 -17.71 13.84 -11.78
N VAL A 190 -17.07 12.70 -12.09
CA VAL A 190 -17.24 12.00 -13.35
C VAL A 190 -18.31 10.93 -13.21
N THR A 191 -19.15 10.76 -14.22
CA THR A 191 -20.16 9.72 -14.29
C THR A 191 -19.61 8.42 -14.90
N LEU A 192 -20.24 7.31 -14.59
CA LEU A 192 -19.89 6.02 -15.21
C LEU A 192 -20.11 6.04 -16.74
N ALA A 193 -21.11 6.79 -17.21
CA ALA A 193 -21.40 6.94 -18.64
C ALA A 193 -20.24 7.66 -19.37
N GLU A 194 -19.70 8.72 -18.80
CA GLU A 194 -18.54 9.46 -19.37
C GLU A 194 -17.30 8.55 -19.44
N LEU A 195 -17.01 7.80 -18.38
CA LEU A 195 -15.90 6.83 -18.39
C LEU A 195 -16.12 5.69 -19.39
N ALA A 196 -17.36 5.22 -19.54
CA ALA A 196 -17.70 4.19 -20.50
C ALA A 196 -17.56 4.69 -21.95
N GLN A 197 -17.93 5.94 -22.21
CA GLN A 197 -17.71 6.61 -23.49
C GLN A 197 -16.21 6.76 -23.80
N LEU A 198 -15.39 7.15 -22.82
CA LEU A 198 -13.95 7.25 -22.96
C LEU A 198 -13.32 5.90 -23.35
N ALA A 199 -13.84 4.80 -22.80
CA ALA A 199 -13.35 3.45 -23.10
C ALA A 199 -13.96 2.81 -24.34
N GLY A 200 -14.98 3.44 -24.98
CA GLY A 200 -15.75 2.82 -26.05
C GLY A 200 -16.51 1.55 -25.62
N MET A 201 -16.96 1.50 -24.38
CA MET A 201 -17.62 0.35 -23.74
C MET A 201 -19.01 0.70 -23.23
N SER A 202 -19.84 -0.31 -22.97
CA SER A 202 -21.05 -0.11 -22.17
C SER A 202 -20.68 0.14 -20.70
N PRO A 203 -21.48 0.88 -19.91
CA PRO A 203 -21.22 1.10 -18.49
C PRO A 203 -20.98 -0.17 -17.69
N PHE A 204 -21.81 -1.19 -17.90
CA PHE A 204 -21.65 -2.50 -17.24
C PHE A 204 -20.37 -3.22 -17.72
N GLY A 205 -20.08 -3.16 -19.02
CA GLY A 205 -18.87 -3.73 -19.62
C GLY A 205 -17.62 -3.11 -19.02
N LEU A 206 -17.60 -1.77 -18.88
CA LEU A 206 -16.50 -1.04 -18.24
C LEU A 206 -16.31 -1.48 -16.79
N VAL A 207 -17.37 -1.48 -15.95
CA VAL A 207 -17.24 -1.87 -14.53
C VAL A 207 -16.62 -3.25 -14.39
N ARG A 208 -17.10 -4.22 -15.18
CA ARG A 208 -16.58 -5.60 -15.13
C ARG A 208 -15.15 -5.71 -15.62
N ALA A 209 -14.83 -5.08 -16.76
CA ALA A 209 -13.50 -5.13 -17.35
C ALA A 209 -12.46 -4.39 -16.50
N PHE A 210 -12.82 -3.21 -15.99
CA PHE A 210 -11.98 -2.39 -15.13
C PHE A 210 -11.71 -3.10 -13.78
N SER A 211 -12.75 -3.67 -13.15
CA SER A 211 -12.60 -4.45 -11.91
C SER A 211 -11.72 -5.68 -12.09
N LYS A 212 -11.81 -6.34 -13.26
CA LYS A 212 -10.95 -7.48 -13.59
C LYS A 212 -9.50 -7.05 -13.81
N ALA A 213 -9.27 -5.92 -14.46
CA ALA A 213 -7.93 -5.43 -14.79
C ALA A 213 -7.21 -4.81 -13.59
N PHE A 214 -7.96 -4.05 -12.75
CA PHE A 214 -7.36 -3.23 -11.69
C PHE A 214 -7.84 -3.62 -10.27
N GLY A 215 -8.61 -4.68 -10.11
CA GLY A 215 -9.04 -5.20 -8.81
C GLY A 215 -10.19 -4.43 -8.14
N LEU A 216 -10.53 -3.22 -8.61
CA LEU A 216 -11.60 -2.36 -8.10
C LEU A 216 -12.48 -1.81 -9.23
N PRO A 217 -13.78 -1.58 -8.99
CA PRO A 217 -14.60 -0.83 -9.93
C PRO A 217 -14.16 0.65 -9.99
N PRO A 218 -14.46 1.39 -11.09
CA PRO A 218 -13.96 2.74 -11.33
C PRO A 218 -14.16 3.71 -10.16
N HIS A 219 -15.36 3.73 -9.55
CA HIS A 219 -15.63 4.60 -8.40
C HIS A 219 -14.76 4.28 -7.18
N ALA A 220 -14.59 2.99 -6.86
CA ALA A 220 -13.74 2.60 -5.74
C ALA A 220 -12.27 2.93 -6.01
N TYR A 221 -11.83 2.79 -7.25
CA TYR A 221 -10.52 3.22 -7.70
C TYR A 221 -10.33 4.76 -7.53
N GLN A 222 -11.30 5.56 -7.96
CA GLN A 222 -11.29 7.02 -7.76
C GLN A 222 -11.14 7.39 -6.26
N ILE A 223 -11.85 6.69 -5.38
CA ILE A 223 -11.72 6.89 -3.92
C ILE A 223 -10.28 6.59 -3.44
N GLN A 224 -9.60 5.58 -3.98
CA GLN A 224 -8.20 5.31 -3.62
C GLN A 224 -7.29 6.47 -4.03
N VAL A 225 -7.44 6.98 -5.25
CA VAL A 225 -6.65 8.15 -5.72
C VAL A 225 -6.90 9.38 -4.85
N ARG A 226 -8.16 9.64 -4.46
CA ARG A 226 -8.51 10.72 -3.53
C ARG A 226 -7.86 10.54 -2.15
N LEU A 227 -7.85 9.31 -1.63
CA LEU A 227 -7.20 8.99 -0.34
C LEU A 227 -5.68 9.17 -0.41
N LYS A 228 -5.05 8.79 -1.52
CA LYS A 228 -3.63 9.02 -1.78
C LYS A 228 -3.30 10.52 -1.68
N ARG A 229 -4.05 11.37 -2.41
CA ARG A 229 -3.92 12.84 -2.35
C ARG A 229 -4.13 13.38 -0.93
N ALA A 230 -5.18 12.90 -0.24
CA ALA A 230 -5.47 13.31 1.14
C ALA A 230 -4.31 13.00 2.10
N ARG A 231 -3.69 11.82 1.97
CA ARG A 231 -2.51 11.44 2.79
C ARG A 231 -1.36 12.42 2.59
N THR A 232 -1.02 12.73 1.35
CA THR A 232 0.03 13.72 1.04
C THR A 232 -0.26 15.08 1.66
N MET A 233 -1.49 15.60 1.49
CA MET A 233 -1.89 16.89 2.07
C MET A 233 -1.85 16.88 3.61
N LEU A 234 -2.29 15.78 4.24
CA LEU A 234 -2.23 15.62 5.70
C LEU A 234 -0.79 15.61 6.24
N LYS A 235 0.14 14.97 5.53
CA LYS A 235 1.58 15.00 5.87
C LYS A 235 2.15 16.42 5.79
N HIS A 236 1.70 17.23 4.83
CA HIS A 236 2.09 18.65 4.72
C HIS A 236 1.36 19.55 5.73
N GLY A 237 0.54 18.99 6.60
CA GLY A 237 -0.08 19.71 7.70
C GLY A 237 -1.29 20.56 7.33
N LEU A 238 -1.89 20.34 6.16
CA LEU A 238 -3.11 21.06 5.77
C LEU A 238 -4.27 20.75 6.73
N PRO A 239 -5.17 21.74 6.97
CA PRO A 239 -6.36 21.52 7.78
C PRO A 239 -7.27 20.43 7.19
N LEU A 240 -7.83 19.58 8.04
CA LEU A 240 -8.64 18.43 7.61
C LEU A 240 -9.84 18.80 6.75
N ALA A 241 -10.42 19.99 6.96
CA ALA A 241 -11.52 20.52 6.16
C ALA A 241 -11.08 20.75 4.71
N ASP A 242 -9.93 21.41 4.55
CA ASP A 242 -9.37 21.77 3.25
C ASP A 242 -8.92 20.49 2.52
N VAL A 243 -8.26 19.58 3.24
CA VAL A 243 -7.87 18.26 2.69
C VAL A 243 -9.07 17.50 2.13
N ALA A 244 -10.22 17.54 2.82
CA ALA A 244 -11.42 16.84 2.33
C ALA A 244 -11.87 17.40 0.97
N VAL A 245 -11.97 18.71 0.86
CA VAL A 245 -12.43 19.41 -0.36
C VAL A 245 -11.40 19.25 -1.48
N GLU A 246 -10.14 19.57 -1.22
CA GLU A 246 -9.08 19.58 -2.23
C GLU A 246 -8.72 18.19 -2.75
N SER A 247 -8.95 17.13 -1.94
CA SER A 247 -8.79 15.77 -2.41
C SER A 247 -10.04 15.19 -3.09
N GLY A 248 -11.13 15.97 -3.18
CA GLY A 248 -12.34 15.62 -3.93
C GLY A 248 -13.40 14.86 -3.11
N PHE A 249 -13.32 14.87 -1.77
CA PHE A 249 -14.41 14.40 -0.93
C PHE A 249 -15.45 15.48 -0.71
N HIS A 250 -16.69 15.07 -0.52
CA HIS A 250 -17.81 16.00 -0.31
C HIS A 250 -17.61 16.84 0.97
N ASP A 251 -17.15 16.20 2.06
CA ASP A 251 -16.90 16.81 3.36
C ASP A 251 -15.91 15.98 4.20
N GLN A 252 -15.57 16.51 5.39
CA GLN A 252 -14.70 15.81 6.34
C GLN A 252 -15.22 14.44 6.77
N SER A 253 -16.54 14.28 6.94
CA SER A 253 -17.16 13.04 7.38
C SER A 253 -17.02 11.96 6.31
N HIS A 254 -17.15 12.36 5.04
CA HIS A 254 -16.94 11.49 3.88
C HIS A 254 -15.47 11.04 3.81
N LEU A 255 -14.52 11.98 3.89
CA LEU A 255 -13.09 11.65 3.97
C LEU A 255 -12.80 10.72 5.16
N HIS A 256 -13.24 11.07 6.36
CA HIS A 256 -12.99 10.31 7.59
C HIS A 256 -13.45 8.85 7.47
N ARG A 257 -14.66 8.62 6.95
CA ARG A 257 -15.21 7.28 6.77
C ARG A 257 -14.38 6.43 5.81
N HIS A 258 -14.02 6.99 4.64
CA HIS A 258 -13.23 6.26 3.65
C HIS A 258 -11.78 6.06 4.12
N PHE A 259 -11.19 7.07 4.74
CA PHE A 259 -9.82 7.01 5.27
C PHE A 259 -9.71 5.92 6.35
N LYS A 260 -10.61 5.95 7.36
CA LYS A 260 -10.62 4.94 8.42
C LYS A 260 -10.84 3.52 7.88
N LYS A 261 -11.69 3.37 6.86
CA LYS A 261 -11.96 2.07 6.23
C LYS A 261 -10.74 1.52 5.47
N ALA A 262 -9.95 2.40 4.86
CA ALA A 262 -8.76 2.01 4.09
C ALA A 262 -7.52 1.85 4.98
N MET A 263 -7.31 2.77 5.95
CA MET A 263 -6.08 2.86 6.75
C MET A 263 -6.21 2.26 8.16
N GLY A 264 -7.42 1.89 8.59
CA GLY A 264 -7.67 1.38 9.95
C GLY A 264 -7.66 2.45 11.06
N ILE A 265 -7.18 3.66 10.77
CA ILE A 265 -7.10 4.80 11.69
C ILE A 265 -7.76 6.04 11.07
N THR A 266 -8.10 7.01 11.92
CA THR A 266 -8.68 8.26 11.45
C THR A 266 -7.64 9.21 10.86
N PRO A 267 -8.02 10.17 9.99
CA PRO A 267 -7.08 11.18 9.48
C PRO A 267 -6.36 11.94 10.60
N GLY A 268 -7.07 12.29 11.70
CA GLY A 268 -6.47 12.97 12.84
C GLY A 268 -5.46 12.10 13.62
N GLN A 269 -5.71 10.79 13.72
CA GLN A 269 -4.73 9.85 14.28
C GLN A 269 -3.52 9.68 13.37
N TYR A 270 -3.73 9.63 12.06
CA TYR A 270 -2.66 9.57 11.07
C TYR A 270 -1.73 10.79 11.16
N VAL A 271 -2.28 12.02 11.22
CA VAL A 271 -1.48 13.25 11.38
C VAL A 271 -0.68 13.25 12.67
N LYS A 272 -1.29 12.80 13.79
CA LYS A 272 -0.57 12.72 15.07
C LYS A 272 0.59 11.71 15.02
N ALA A 273 0.39 10.59 14.35
CA ALA A 273 1.41 9.55 14.21
C ALA A 273 2.57 9.95 13.27
N SER A 274 2.29 10.76 12.23
CA SER A 274 3.28 11.23 11.25
C SER A 274 4.12 12.45 11.71
N ARG A 275 3.86 13.01 12.89
CA ARG A 275 4.56 14.19 13.43
C ARG A 275 5.61 13.84 14.49
N HIS A 276 5.87 12.58 14.70
CA HIS A 276 6.89 12.02 15.57
C HIS A 276 7.94 11.27 14.75
#